data_e0f562bdefb6a78d0d0926b06a63354d
#
_entry.id   e0f562bdefb6a78d0d0926b06a63354d
#
_cell.length_a   1.000
_cell.length_b   1.000
_cell.length_c   1.000
_cell.angle_alpha   90.00
_cell.angle_beta   90.00
_cell.angle_gamma   90.00
#
_symmetry.space_group_name_H-M   'P 1'
#
loop_
_entity.id
_entity.type
_entity.pdbx_description
1 polymer ?
#
loop_
_entity_poly.entity_id
_entity_poly.type
_entity_poly.pdbx_seq_one_letter_code
_entity_poly.pdbx_strand_id
1 'polypeptide(L)'
;MKQFFRTLTAAALPLWLAAALAAQTPNEPGITRQQADEILNELRQIRQLLEKQNKAGEAEPAKPSRIKLDLRNSPMLGSKNAPLTIVEFTDYQCPFCQRFHTMVFGDLKKNYIDTGKVRFYSRDLPLDSLHPNATRAAEAARCASDQGQFWTIREIMSAHPDKLDMDSLVADAQQLKLDVPAFRSCVEKEKYKNDVQSDVLEAMKIGADGTPAFVIGKSTSDGVDGELMVGAQPYPMFDMKLKALEK
;
A
#
# COMPACT_ATOMS: atom_id res chain seq x y z
N MET A 1 81.36 6.72 49.25
CA MET A 1 81.66 5.59 50.14
C MET A 1 80.87 4.39 49.76
N LYS A 2 81.63 3.28 49.49
CA LYS A 2 81.26 1.84 49.44
C LYS A 2 80.13 1.44 48.44
N GLN A 3 80.41 0.99 47.20
CA GLN A 3 80.72 -0.42 46.81
C GLN A 3 79.80 -1.43 47.48
N PHE A 4 79.06 -2.22 46.68
CA PHE A 4 79.30 -3.68 46.63
C PHE A 4 78.60 -4.28 45.37
N PHE A 5 79.42 -5.05 44.72
CA PHE A 5 79.22 -6.01 43.62
C PHE A 5 78.29 -7.18 43.95
N ARG A 6 77.84 -7.84 42.91
CA ARG A 6 77.58 -9.26 42.71
C ARG A 6 76.16 -9.54 42.24
N THR A 7 75.92 -10.41 41.34
CA THR A 7 76.57 -11.37 40.41
C THR A 7 75.52 -11.86 39.42
N LEU A 8 75.93 -12.13 38.21
CA LEU A 8 75.11 -12.86 37.19
C LEU A 8 74.65 -14.22 37.71
N THR A 9 73.43 -14.61 37.43
CA THR A 9 73.00 -15.94 37.17
C THR A 9 72.02 -15.96 36.02
N ALA A 10 72.52 -16.51 34.91
CA ALA A 10 71.77 -16.96 33.76
C ALA A 10 70.91 -18.14 34.16
N ALA A 11 69.58 -18.02 34.09
CA ALA A 11 68.71 -19.17 34.16
C ALA A 11 67.93 -19.25 32.82
N ALA A 12 68.33 -20.30 32.09
CA ALA A 12 67.71 -20.78 30.87
C ALA A 12 66.22 -21.15 31.17
N LEU A 13 65.25 -20.44 30.59
CA LEU A 13 63.88 -20.90 30.55
C LEU A 13 63.68 -21.78 29.31
N PRO A 14 62.97 -22.89 29.46
CA PRO A 14 62.84 -23.86 28.36
C PRO A 14 61.84 -23.37 27.31
N LEU A 15 62.24 -23.55 26.06
CA LEU A 15 61.42 -23.48 24.83
C LEU A 15 60.32 -24.56 24.81
N TRP A 16 59.27 -24.42 25.62
CA TRP A 16 58.15 -25.39 25.58
C TRP A 16 56.79 -24.71 25.77
N LEU A 17 56.50 -23.65 25.00
CA LEU A 17 55.12 -23.08 24.96
C LEU A 17 54.76 -22.47 23.61
N ALA A 18 55.20 -23.11 22.53
CA ALA A 18 54.82 -22.67 21.17
C ALA A 18 54.18 -23.80 20.34
N ALA A 19 53.35 -24.64 20.96
CA ALA A 19 52.71 -25.75 20.24
C ALA A 19 51.31 -26.02 20.80
N ALA A 20 50.43 -25.01 20.90
CA ALA A 20 49.02 -25.22 21.25
C ALA A 20 48.13 -24.03 20.83
N LEU A 21 48.33 -23.48 19.62
CA LEU A 21 47.33 -22.66 18.95
C LEU A 21 47.13 -23.14 17.52
N ALA A 22 46.94 -24.46 17.38
CA ALA A 22 46.32 -25.00 16.17
C ALA A 22 44.86 -24.62 16.28
N ALA A 23 44.47 -23.58 15.53
CA ALA A 23 43.12 -23.16 15.36
C ALA A 23 42.24 -24.37 15.05
N GLN A 24 41.36 -24.71 15.98
CA GLN A 24 40.21 -25.54 15.70
C GLN A 24 39.26 -24.70 14.86
N THR A 25 39.40 -24.76 13.54
CA THR A 25 38.30 -24.37 12.63
C THR A 25 37.15 -25.33 12.97
N PRO A 26 35.95 -24.83 13.28
CA PRO A 26 34.80 -25.72 13.39
C PRO A 26 34.68 -26.44 12.04
N ASN A 27 34.87 -27.75 12.06
CA ASN A 27 34.57 -28.58 10.90
C ASN A 27 33.06 -28.66 10.79
N GLU A 28 32.45 -27.65 10.18
CA GLU A 28 31.03 -27.70 9.79
C GLU A 28 30.90 -28.94 8.89
N PRO A 29 30.05 -29.92 9.24
CA PRO A 29 29.86 -31.08 8.40
C PRO A 29 29.30 -30.62 7.06
N GLY A 30 30.14 -30.61 6.05
CA GLY A 30 29.70 -30.29 4.68
C GLY A 30 28.55 -31.21 4.29
N ILE A 31 27.63 -30.67 3.47
CA ILE A 31 26.45 -31.38 2.94
C ILE A 31 26.91 -32.72 2.36
N THR A 32 26.34 -33.83 2.82
CA THR A 32 26.62 -35.16 2.27
C THR A 32 26.08 -35.26 0.83
N ARG A 33 26.66 -36.18 0.04
CA ARG A 33 26.15 -36.42 -1.33
C ARG A 33 24.65 -36.74 -1.34
N GLN A 34 24.21 -37.55 -0.38
CA GLN A 34 22.79 -37.91 -0.25
C GLN A 34 21.89 -36.66 0.00
N GLN A 35 22.30 -35.78 0.91
CA GLN A 35 21.59 -34.53 1.17
C GLN A 35 21.61 -33.61 -0.06
N ALA A 36 22.73 -33.54 -0.78
CA ALA A 36 22.79 -32.76 -2.02
C ALA A 36 21.84 -33.31 -3.09
N ASP A 37 21.73 -34.60 -3.26
CA ASP A 37 20.84 -35.26 -4.22
C ASP A 37 19.37 -35.06 -3.82
N GLU A 38 19.02 -35.11 -2.55
CA GLU A 38 17.70 -34.82 -2.03
C GLU A 38 17.29 -33.37 -2.33
N ILE A 39 18.15 -32.39 -2.03
CA ILE A 39 17.93 -30.98 -2.33
C ILE A 39 17.75 -30.76 -3.83
N LEU A 40 18.59 -31.37 -4.67
CA LEU A 40 18.46 -31.26 -6.12
C LEU A 40 17.14 -31.84 -6.65
N ASN A 41 16.65 -32.94 -6.05
CA ASN A 41 15.35 -33.51 -6.41
C ASN A 41 14.20 -32.61 -6.01
N GLU A 42 14.21 -32.02 -4.82
CA GLU A 42 13.19 -31.03 -4.40
C GLU A 42 13.19 -29.79 -5.29
N LEU A 43 14.37 -29.25 -5.61
CA LEU A 43 14.49 -28.12 -6.53
C LEU A 43 13.94 -28.44 -7.94
N ARG A 44 14.16 -29.66 -8.44
CA ARG A 44 13.56 -30.09 -9.72
C ARG A 44 12.03 -30.18 -9.63
N GLN A 45 11.49 -30.68 -8.52
CA GLN A 45 10.03 -30.72 -8.31
C GLN A 45 9.44 -29.31 -8.22
N ILE A 46 10.06 -28.42 -7.46
CA ILE A 46 9.65 -27.01 -7.37
C ILE A 46 9.66 -26.37 -8.77
N ARG A 47 10.73 -26.56 -9.53
CA ARG A 47 10.82 -26.06 -10.90
C ARG A 47 9.69 -26.61 -11.79
N GLN A 48 9.39 -27.90 -11.73
CA GLN A 48 8.29 -28.49 -12.48
C GLN A 48 6.92 -27.95 -12.08
N LEU A 49 6.70 -27.67 -10.77
CA LEU A 49 5.47 -27.06 -10.30
C LEU A 49 5.34 -25.62 -10.79
N LEU A 50 6.42 -24.84 -10.76
CA LEU A 50 6.44 -23.48 -11.30
C LEU A 50 6.23 -23.45 -12.83
N GLU A 51 6.84 -24.38 -13.57
CA GLU A 51 6.61 -24.51 -15.02
C GLU A 51 5.19 -24.92 -15.35
N LYS A 52 4.54 -25.77 -14.53
CA LYS A 52 3.10 -26.09 -14.66
C LYS A 52 2.21 -24.89 -14.32
N GLN A 53 2.53 -24.13 -13.28
CA GLN A 53 1.81 -22.89 -12.96
C GLN A 53 1.97 -21.84 -14.07
N ASN A 54 3.16 -21.66 -14.61
CA ASN A 54 3.40 -20.74 -15.72
C ASN A 54 2.66 -21.16 -16.98
N LYS A 55 2.62 -22.46 -17.31
CA LYS A 55 1.82 -22.97 -18.46
C LYS A 55 0.31 -22.87 -18.23
N ALA A 56 -0.15 -22.96 -16.98
CA ALA A 56 -1.55 -22.67 -16.63
C ALA A 56 -1.86 -21.16 -16.68
N GLY A 57 -0.85 -20.29 -16.48
CA GLY A 57 -0.94 -18.83 -16.63
C GLY A 57 -0.74 -18.32 -18.06
N GLU A 58 -0.31 -19.18 -19.01
CA GLU A 58 -0.26 -18.90 -20.45
C GLU A 58 -1.62 -19.13 -21.16
N ALA A 59 -2.72 -19.40 -20.42
CA ALA A 59 -4.04 -19.10 -20.94
C ALA A 59 -4.02 -17.62 -21.35
N GLU A 60 -4.34 -17.35 -22.63
CA GLU A 60 -4.48 -16.02 -23.22
C GLU A 60 -5.01 -15.04 -22.16
N PRO A 61 -4.34 -13.92 -21.86
CA PRO A 61 -4.77 -13.06 -20.77
C PRO A 61 -6.25 -12.78 -20.95
N ALA A 62 -7.07 -13.31 -20.04
CA ALA A 62 -8.51 -13.15 -20.11
C ALA A 62 -8.74 -11.67 -20.32
N LYS A 63 -9.45 -11.29 -21.41
CA LYS A 63 -9.76 -9.88 -21.67
C LYS A 63 -10.24 -9.29 -20.37
N PRO A 64 -9.61 -8.21 -19.86
CA PRO A 64 -9.94 -7.68 -18.55
C PRO A 64 -11.47 -7.47 -18.52
N SER A 65 -12.11 -8.06 -17.52
CA SER A 65 -13.56 -7.99 -17.41
C SER A 65 -13.95 -6.51 -17.27
N ARG A 66 -14.78 -6.02 -18.17
CA ARG A 66 -15.25 -4.64 -18.12
C ARG A 66 -16.18 -4.48 -16.92
N ILE A 67 -15.88 -3.48 -16.13
CA ILE A 67 -16.57 -3.14 -14.89
C ILE A 67 -17.36 -1.86 -15.12
N LYS A 68 -18.65 -1.90 -14.79
CA LYS A 68 -19.50 -0.71 -14.79
C LYS A 68 -19.85 -0.36 -13.36
N LEU A 69 -19.55 0.89 -12.96
CA LEU A 69 -19.88 1.42 -11.64
C LEU A 69 -20.80 2.63 -11.79
N ASP A 70 -21.82 2.70 -10.93
CA ASP A 70 -22.63 3.89 -10.72
C ASP A 70 -21.95 4.80 -9.69
N LEU A 71 -21.72 6.06 -10.03
CA LEU A 71 -20.95 7.01 -9.23
C LEU A 71 -21.74 8.26 -8.82
N ARG A 72 -23.08 8.25 -9.00
CA ARG A 72 -23.92 9.44 -8.79
C ARG A 72 -23.77 10.09 -7.42
N ASN A 73 -23.54 9.29 -6.38
CA ASN A 73 -23.44 9.75 -4.99
C ASN A 73 -22.02 9.72 -4.43
N SER A 74 -21.01 9.57 -5.29
CA SER A 74 -19.60 9.48 -4.85
C SER A 74 -18.93 10.85 -4.92
N PRO A 75 -18.04 11.17 -3.98
CA PRO A 75 -17.22 12.37 -4.05
C PRO A 75 -16.39 12.39 -5.34
N MET A 76 -16.48 13.51 -6.07
CA MET A 76 -15.83 13.70 -7.37
C MET A 76 -14.89 14.90 -7.35
N LEU A 77 -13.74 14.75 -8.02
CA LEU A 77 -12.80 15.82 -8.31
C LEU A 77 -12.59 15.94 -9.82
N GLY A 78 -12.48 17.16 -10.31
CA GLY A 78 -12.29 17.48 -11.73
C GLY A 78 -13.59 17.83 -12.46
N SER A 79 -13.57 17.74 -13.79
CA SER A 79 -14.69 18.12 -14.64
C SER A 79 -15.73 16.99 -14.75
N LYS A 80 -17.02 17.32 -14.55
CA LYS A 80 -18.14 16.38 -14.79
C LYS A 80 -18.15 15.84 -16.23
N ASN A 81 -17.65 16.63 -17.18
CA ASN A 81 -17.65 16.32 -18.60
C ASN A 81 -16.36 15.63 -19.06
N ALA A 82 -15.45 15.28 -18.14
CA ALA A 82 -14.22 14.59 -18.49
C ALA A 82 -14.52 13.26 -19.20
N PRO A 83 -13.83 12.95 -20.32
CA PRO A 83 -14.09 11.73 -21.11
C PRO A 83 -13.66 10.46 -20.41
N LEU A 84 -12.74 10.56 -19.46
CA LEU A 84 -12.20 9.42 -18.70
C LEU A 84 -12.54 9.55 -17.22
N THR A 85 -12.65 8.40 -16.57
CA THR A 85 -12.93 8.30 -15.14
C THR A 85 -11.92 7.38 -14.47
N ILE A 86 -11.43 7.82 -13.31
CA ILE A 86 -10.73 6.98 -12.34
C ILE A 86 -11.60 6.91 -11.09
N VAL A 87 -11.85 5.70 -10.60
CA VAL A 87 -12.46 5.46 -9.29
C VAL A 87 -11.41 4.80 -8.42
N GLU A 88 -11.09 5.40 -7.28
CA GLU A 88 -10.21 4.81 -6.27
C GLU A 88 -11.03 4.22 -5.14
N PHE A 89 -10.78 2.97 -4.81
CA PHE A 89 -11.18 2.34 -3.55
C PHE A 89 -10.02 2.46 -2.58
N THR A 90 -10.23 3.20 -1.49
CA THR A 90 -9.16 3.62 -0.58
C THR A 90 -9.44 3.25 0.87
N ASP A 91 -8.35 3.13 1.62
CA ASP A 91 -8.32 3.02 3.07
C ASP A 91 -7.31 4.04 3.60
N TYR A 92 -7.78 4.99 4.40
CA TYR A 92 -6.97 6.11 4.88
C TYR A 92 -5.84 5.68 5.83
N GLN A 93 -5.93 4.49 6.43
CA GLN A 93 -4.88 3.94 7.29
C GLN A 93 -3.89 3.06 6.53
N CYS A 94 -4.18 2.70 5.27
CA CYS A 94 -3.35 1.82 4.46
C CYS A 94 -2.07 2.53 3.98
N PRO A 95 -0.87 1.99 4.26
CA PRO A 95 0.39 2.59 3.83
C PRO A 95 0.56 2.63 2.30
N PHE A 96 -0.06 1.71 1.58
CA PHE A 96 -0.04 1.72 0.12
C PHE A 96 -0.94 2.82 -0.45
N CYS A 97 -2.08 3.12 0.17
CA CYS A 97 -2.90 4.28 -0.18
C CYS A 97 -2.14 5.59 0.07
N GLN A 98 -1.49 5.73 1.23
CA GLN A 98 -0.62 6.86 1.51
C GLN A 98 0.46 7.03 0.42
N ARG A 99 1.13 5.93 0.04
CA ARG A 99 2.15 5.94 -1.02
C ARG A 99 1.58 6.44 -2.34
N PHE A 100 0.40 6.00 -2.75
CA PHE A 100 -0.26 6.49 -3.96
C PHE A 100 -0.51 8.00 -3.86
N HIS A 101 -1.05 8.48 -2.75
CA HIS A 101 -1.34 9.90 -2.55
C HIS A 101 -0.10 10.78 -2.55
N THR A 102 0.98 10.34 -1.94
CA THR A 102 2.22 11.13 -1.83
C THR A 102 3.06 11.11 -3.10
N MET A 103 3.04 10.02 -3.88
CA MET A 103 3.96 9.83 -4.99
C MET A 103 3.32 9.90 -6.38
N VAL A 104 1.99 9.71 -6.49
CA VAL A 104 1.32 9.52 -7.79
C VAL A 104 0.18 10.50 -7.99
N PHE A 105 -0.65 10.71 -6.98
CA PHE A 105 -1.88 11.49 -7.10
C PHE A 105 -1.64 12.94 -7.55
N GLY A 106 -0.55 13.58 -7.08
CA GLY A 106 -0.19 14.94 -7.48
C GLY A 106 0.03 15.09 -8.98
N ASP A 107 0.74 14.14 -9.59
CA ASP A 107 0.98 14.12 -11.04
C ASP A 107 -0.30 13.80 -11.83
N LEU A 108 -1.13 12.86 -11.35
CA LEU A 108 -2.43 12.58 -11.95
C LEU A 108 -3.34 13.80 -11.90
N LYS A 109 -3.38 14.48 -10.76
CA LYS A 109 -4.17 15.70 -10.59
C LYS A 109 -3.75 16.77 -11.59
N LYS A 110 -2.46 17.10 -11.64
CA LYS A 110 -1.90 18.13 -12.51
C LYS A 110 -2.10 17.84 -14.00
N ASN A 111 -1.84 16.59 -14.43
CA ASN A 111 -1.76 16.27 -15.84
C ASN A 111 -3.09 15.81 -16.46
N TYR A 112 -4.03 15.34 -15.63
CA TYR A 112 -5.29 14.75 -16.11
C TYR A 112 -6.54 15.35 -15.49
N ILE A 113 -6.58 15.55 -14.15
CA ILE A 113 -7.78 15.99 -13.46
C ILE A 113 -7.99 17.50 -13.68
N ASP A 114 -6.98 18.32 -13.40
CA ASP A 114 -7.03 19.77 -13.53
C ASP A 114 -7.12 20.22 -15.00
N THR A 115 -6.68 19.36 -15.93
CA THR A 115 -6.82 19.58 -17.37
C THR A 115 -8.18 19.17 -17.95
N GLY A 116 -9.07 18.62 -17.13
CA GLY A 116 -10.41 18.19 -17.55
C GLY A 116 -10.45 16.89 -18.36
N LYS A 117 -9.34 16.15 -18.46
CA LYS A 117 -9.28 14.87 -19.17
C LYS A 117 -9.85 13.71 -18.36
N VAL A 118 -9.72 13.77 -17.04
CA VAL A 118 -10.16 12.75 -16.09
C VAL A 118 -11.03 13.39 -15.02
N ARG A 119 -12.12 12.71 -14.66
CA ARG A 119 -12.81 12.89 -13.40
C ARG A 119 -12.43 11.78 -12.44
N PHE A 120 -12.11 12.15 -11.21
CA PHE A 120 -11.63 11.24 -10.19
C PHE A 120 -12.67 11.09 -9.08
N TYR A 121 -12.98 9.86 -8.72
CA TYR A 121 -13.92 9.53 -7.66
C TYR A 121 -13.22 8.78 -6.53
N SER A 122 -13.68 9.00 -5.31
CA SER A 122 -13.24 8.27 -4.13
C SER A 122 -14.36 7.39 -3.61
N ARG A 123 -14.03 6.12 -3.35
CA ARG A 123 -14.86 5.10 -2.70
C ARG A 123 -14.12 4.54 -1.50
N ASP A 124 -14.87 4.11 -0.49
CA ASP A 124 -14.29 3.58 0.73
C ASP A 124 -14.12 2.06 0.66
N LEU A 125 -12.95 1.60 1.10
CA LEU A 125 -12.66 0.18 1.30
C LEU A 125 -11.83 -0.01 2.57
N PRO A 126 -12.41 0.30 3.76
CA PRO A 126 -11.71 0.12 5.02
C PRO A 126 -11.42 -1.36 5.27
N LEU A 127 -10.18 -1.68 5.64
CA LEU A 127 -9.70 -3.02 5.95
C LEU A 127 -9.56 -3.17 7.47
N ASP A 128 -10.67 -3.11 8.22
CA ASP A 128 -10.69 -3.02 9.68
C ASP A 128 -9.94 -4.14 10.40
N SER A 129 -9.80 -5.31 9.78
CA SER A 129 -8.99 -6.41 10.32
C SER A 129 -7.49 -6.10 10.40
N LEU A 130 -7.02 -5.14 9.59
CA LEU A 130 -5.63 -4.69 9.51
C LEU A 130 -5.46 -3.27 10.07
N HIS A 131 -6.48 -2.45 9.94
CA HIS A 131 -6.46 -1.01 10.14
C HIS A 131 -7.62 -0.55 11.05
N PRO A 132 -7.45 -0.54 12.38
CA PRO A 132 -8.55 -0.37 13.35
C PRO A 132 -9.28 0.98 13.29
N ASN A 133 -8.72 2.00 12.64
CA ASN A 133 -9.37 3.30 12.46
C ASN A 133 -9.90 3.55 11.04
N ALA A 134 -9.80 2.57 10.14
CA ALA A 134 -10.12 2.74 8.73
C ALA A 134 -11.59 3.14 8.50
N THR A 135 -12.54 2.42 9.10
CA THR A 135 -13.97 2.76 9.00
C THR A 135 -14.26 4.13 9.59
N ARG A 136 -13.66 4.49 10.75
CA ARG A 136 -13.84 5.82 11.35
C ARG A 136 -13.33 6.93 10.43
N ALA A 137 -12.19 6.73 9.79
CA ALA A 137 -11.63 7.71 8.85
C ALA A 137 -12.52 7.87 7.60
N ALA A 138 -13.09 6.78 7.09
CA ALA A 138 -14.06 6.82 6.00
C ALA A 138 -15.32 7.62 6.39
N GLU A 139 -15.88 7.37 7.56
CA GLU A 139 -16.99 8.15 8.13
C GLU A 139 -16.63 9.64 8.26
N ALA A 140 -15.43 9.94 8.77
CA ALA A 140 -14.97 11.32 8.93
C ALA A 140 -14.85 12.06 7.59
N ALA A 141 -14.35 11.42 6.54
CA ALA A 141 -14.30 12.01 5.20
C ALA A 141 -15.70 12.38 4.69
N ARG A 142 -16.66 11.47 4.86
CA ARG A 142 -18.05 11.70 4.46
C ARG A 142 -18.73 12.75 5.32
N CYS A 143 -18.49 12.79 6.63
CA CYS A 143 -19.00 13.82 7.52
C CYS A 143 -18.44 15.22 7.18
N ALA A 144 -17.18 15.30 6.77
CA ALA A 144 -16.61 16.55 6.27
C ALA A 144 -17.20 16.96 4.90
N SER A 145 -17.66 15.99 4.10
CA SER A 145 -18.37 16.25 2.84
C SER A 145 -19.67 17.03 3.03
N ASP A 146 -20.38 16.81 4.14
CA ASP A 146 -21.59 17.58 4.49
C ASP A 146 -21.32 19.10 4.58
N GLN A 147 -20.05 19.44 4.84
CA GLN A 147 -19.56 20.80 5.01
C GLN A 147 -18.64 21.25 3.86
N GLY A 148 -18.65 20.50 2.74
CA GLY A 148 -17.91 20.83 1.52
C GLY A 148 -16.39 20.58 1.61
N GLN A 149 -15.90 19.85 2.62
CA GLN A 149 -14.45 19.67 2.88
C GLN A 149 -13.96 18.23 2.70
N PHE A 150 -14.66 17.41 1.90
CA PHE A 150 -14.27 16.02 1.64
C PHE A 150 -12.81 15.91 1.17
N TRP A 151 -12.45 16.64 0.12
CA TRP A 151 -11.13 16.49 -0.50
C TRP A 151 -10.01 17.03 0.40
N THR A 152 -10.28 18.08 1.16
CA THR A 152 -9.28 18.67 2.05
C THR A 152 -8.98 17.78 3.25
N ILE A 153 -10.02 17.24 3.92
CA ILE A 153 -9.82 16.33 5.05
C ILE A 153 -9.19 15.00 4.57
N ARG A 154 -9.57 14.52 3.40
CA ARG A 154 -8.99 13.34 2.77
C ARG A 154 -7.48 13.50 2.55
N GLU A 155 -7.04 14.67 2.07
CA GLU A 155 -5.63 14.97 1.88
C GLU A 155 -4.87 14.93 3.21
N ILE A 156 -5.41 15.54 4.27
CA ILE A 156 -4.82 15.53 5.62
C ILE A 156 -4.69 14.10 6.15
N MET A 157 -5.78 13.33 6.12
CA MET A 157 -5.79 11.94 6.60
C MET A 157 -4.83 11.04 5.81
N SER A 158 -4.77 11.22 4.49
CA SER A 158 -3.82 10.45 3.64
C SER A 158 -2.37 10.79 3.91
N ALA A 159 -2.07 11.99 4.38
CA ALA A 159 -0.72 12.39 4.78
C ALA A 159 -0.34 11.85 6.18
N HIS A 160 -1.31 11.60 7.04
CA HIS A 160 -1.12 11.21 8.44
C HIS A 160 -1.91 9.95 8.84
N PRO A 161 -1.65 8.77 8.23
CA PRO A 161 -2.41 7.55 8.47
C PRO A 161 -2.28 7.01 9.92
N ASP A 162 -1.37 7.54 10.69
CA ASP A 162 -1.15 7.26 12.12
C ASP A 162 -2.04 8.11 13.05
N LYS A 163 -2.75 9.14 12.52
CA LYS A 163 -3.55 10.13 13.27
C LYS A 163 -5.02 10.09 12.84
N LEU A 164 -5.66 8.93 12.99
CA LEU A 164 -7.05 8.70 12.57
C LEU A 164 -7.96 8.31 13.75
N ASP A 165 -7.48 8.54 14.99
CA ASP A 165 -8.35 8.48 16.17
C ASP A 165 -9.30 9.69 16.22
N MET A 166 -10.36 9.60 17.05
CA MET A 166 -11.39 10.64 17.10
C MET A 166 -10.83 12.03 17.44
N ASP A 167 -9.86 12.12 18.34
CA ASP A 167 -9.34 13.42 18.77
C ASP A 167 -8.49 14.06 17.67
N SER A 168 -7.72 13.27 16.94
CA SER A 168 -6.96 13.71 15.76
C SER A 168 -7.90 14.19 14.65
N LEU A 169 -8.95 13.43 14.33
CA LEU A 169 -9.95 13.81 13.33
C LEU A 169 -10.71 15.10 13.70
N VAL A 170 -10.99 15.29 14.99
CA VAL A 170 -11.59 16.52 15.48
C VAL A 170 -10.61 17.71 15.39
N ALA A 171 -9.33 17.50 15.64
CA ALA A 171 -8.32 18.54 15.44
C ALA A 171 -8.23 18.96 13.96
N ASP A 172 -8.30 18.00 13.04
CA ASP A 172 -8.35 18.26 11.59
C ASP A 172 -9.60 19.06 11.21
N ALA A 173 -10.75 18.68 11.75
CA ALA A 173 -12.01 19.41 11.54
C ALA A 173 -11.93 20.87 12.07
N GLN A 174 -11.28 21.10 13.22
CA GLN A 174 -11.01 22.46 13.74
C GLN A 174 -10.10 23.25 12.80
N GLN A 175 -9.01 22.64 12.32
CA GLN A 175 -8.10 23.27 11.38
C GLN A 175 -8.82 23.70 10.10
N LEU A 176 -9.76 22.89 9.61
CA LEU A 176 -10.59 23.16 8.45
C LEU A 176 -11.77 24.11 8.73
N LYS A 177 -11.93 24.57 9.96
CA LYS A 177 -13.01 25.47 10.42
C LYS A 177 -14.41 24.88 10.19
N LEU A 178 -14.55 23.55 10.33
CA LEU A 178 -15.83 22.88 10.29
C LEU A 178 -16.64 23.17 11.56
N ASP A 179 -17.96 22.97 11.48
CA ASP A 179 -18.80 22.81 12.67
C ASP A 179 -18.39 21.51 13.40
N VAL A 180 -17.48 21.66 14.38
CA VAL A 180 -16.90 20.53 15.10
C VAL A 180 -17.94 19.71 15.86
N PRO A 181 -18.90 20.29 16.60
CA PRO A 181 -20.00 19.54 17.22
C PRO A 181 -20.78 18.68 16.21
N ALA A 182 -21.15 19.25 15.06
CA ALA A 182 -21.85 18.54 14.01
C ALA A 182 -20.99 17.42 13.40
N PHE A 183 -19.71 17.69 13.11
CA PHE A 183 -18.77 16.72 12.59
C PHE A 183 -18.58 15.54 13.56
N ARG A 184 -18.27 15.82 14.84
CA ARG A 184 -18.10 14.78 15.86
C ARG A 184 -19.36 13.91 16.00
N SER A 185 -20.53 14.56 16.12
CA SER A 185 -21.81 13.84 16.21
C SER A 185 -22.11 12.98 14.99
N CYS A 186 -21.71 13.42 13.79
CA CYS A 186 -21.84 12.65 12.56
C CYS A 186 -21.01 11.38 12.58
N VAL A 187 -19.74 11.48 12.96
CA VAL A 187 -18.81 10.32 13.04
C VAL A 187 -19.23 9.36 14.16
N GLU A 188 -19.54 9.87 15.36
CA GLU A 188 -19.94 9.05 16.51
C GLU A 188 -21.24 8.28 16.27
N LYS A 189 -22.17 8.84 15.50
CA LYS A 189 -23.44 8.19 15.12
C LYS A 189 -23.33 7.29 13.89
N GLU A 190 -22.14 7.14 13.34
CA GLU A 190 -21.89 6.34 12.13
C GLU A 190 -22.89 6.69 11.00
N LYS A 191 -23.10 7.99 10.74
CA LYS A 191 -24.12 8.48 9.79
C LYS A 191 -23.99 7.86 8.40
N TYR A 192 -22.77 7.56 7.96
CA TYR A 192 -22.45 7.05 6.64
C TYR A 192 -22.10 5.57 6.61
N LYS A 193 -22.34 4.83 7.69
CA LYS A 193 -22.04 3.39 7.78
C LYS A 193 -22.57 2.58 6.60
N ASN A 194 -23.81 2.82 6.20
CA ASN A 194 -24.41 2.07 5.09
C ASN A 194 -23.77 2.42 3.76
N ASP A 195 -23.36 3.67 3.56
CA ASP A 195 -22.67 4.10 2.34
C ASP A 195 -21.26 3.47 2.26
N VAL A 196 -20.51 3.48 3.37
CA VAL A 196 -19.20 2.80 3.47
C VAL A 196 -19.36 1.30 3.21
N GLN A 197 -20.34 0.64 3.82
CA GLN A 197 -20.61 -0.78 3.58
C GLN A 197 -21.00 -1.06 2.12
N SER A 198 -21.77 -0.17 1.49
CA SER A 198 -22.14 -0.29 0.08
C SER A 198 -20.91 -0.24 -0.82
N ASP A 199 -19.95 0.65 -0.53
CA ASP A 199 -18.69 0.75 -1.27
C ASP A 199 -17.85 -0.52 -1.11
N VAL A 200 -17.75 -1.07 0.11
CA VAL A 200 -17.06 -2.33 0.39
C VAL A 200 -17.68 -3.50 -0.41
N LEU A 201 -19.00 -3.61 -0.39
CA LEU A 201 -19.70 -4.67 -1.15
C LEU A 201 -19.49 -4.52 -2.67
N GLU A 202 -19.44 -3.30 -3.17
CA GLU A 202 -19.16 -3.07 -4.58
C GLU A 202 -17.71 -3.41 -4.94
N ALA A 203 -16.74 -3.05 -4.09
CA ALA A 203 -15.34 -3.44 -4.25
C ALA A 203 -15.19 -4.97 -4.32
N MET A 204 -15.83 -5.69 -3.40
CA MET A 204 -15.82 -7.17 -3.40
C MET A 204 -16.40 -7.76 -4.69
N LYS A 205 -17.52 -7.22 -5.20
CA LYS A 205 -18.17 -7.70 -6.43
C LYS A 205 -17.28 -7.56 -7.66
N ILE A 206 -16.42 -6.55 -7.70
CA ILE A 206 -15.51 -6.32 -8.82
C ILE A 206 -14.13 -6.97 -8.64
N GLY A 207 -13.91 -7.69 -7.53
CA GLY A 207 -12.64 -8.35 -7.22
C GLY A 207 -11.56 -7.42 -6.67
N ALA A 208 -11.93 -6.26 -6.13
CA ALA A 208 -11.03 -5.40 -5.38
C ALA A 208 -10.97 -5.87 -3.92
N ASP A 209 -9.98 -6.70 -3.61
CA ASP A 209 -9.77 -7.36 -2.31
C ASP A 209 -8.67 -6.70 -1.46
N GLY A 210 -8.10 -5.59 -1.94
CA GLY A 210 -7.07 -4.81 -1.25
C GLY A 210 -7.01 -3.37 -1.71
N THR A 211 -6.30 -2.53 -0.97
CA THR A 211 -6.20 -1.09 -1.22
C THR A 211 -4.77 -0.62 -1.49
N PRO A 212 -4.60 0.44 -2.33
CA PRO A 212 -5.63 1.03 -3.17
C PRO A 212 -6.01 0.13 -4.35
N ALA A 213 -7.26 0.19 -4.79
CA ALA A 213 -7.70 -0.40 -6.05
C ALA A 213 -8.38 0.65 -6.92
N PHE A 214 -8.27 0.52 -8.23
CA PHE A 214 -8.76 1.53 -9.16
C PHE A 214 -9.61 0.89 -10.25
N VAL A 215 -10.73 1.53 -10.60
CA VAL A 215 -11.42 1.27 -11.87
C VAL A 215 -11.16 2.44 -12.80
N ILE A 216 -10.52 2.16 -13.94
CA ILE A 216 -10.10 3.18 -14.91
C ILE A 216 -10.74 2.89 -16.25
N GLY A 217 -11.47 3.85 -16.80
CA GLY A 217 -12.20 3.65 -18.04
C GLY A 217 -12.82 4.90 -18.64
N LYS A 218 -13.69 4.67 -19.62
CA LYS A 218 -14.46 5.73 -20.26
C LYS A 218 -15.60 6.20 -19.34
N SER A 219 -15.80 7.48 -19.31
CA SER A 219 -16.92 8.08 -18.56
C SER A 219 -18.25 7.67 -19.19
N THR A 220 -19.24 7.38 -18.35
CA THR A 220 -20.65 7.20 -18.76
C THR A 220 -21.50 8.34 -18.15
N SER A 221 -22.79 8.43 -18.47
CA SER A 221 -23.70 9.42 -17.87
C SER A 221 -23.68 9.35 -16.35
N ASP A 222 -23.66 8.15 -15.78
CA ASP A 222 -23.85 7.89 -14.35
C ASP A 222 -22.58 7.38 -13.65
N GLY A 223 -21.52 7.09 -14.41
CA GLY A 223 -20.32 6.47 -13.79
C GLY A 223 -19.19 6.15 -14.76
N VAL A 224 -18.67 4.94 -14.68
CA VAL A 224 -17.53 4.48 -15.47
C VAL A 224 -17.80 3.11 -16.10
N ASP A 225 -17.25 2.90 -17.30
CA ASP A 225 -17.08 1.59 -17.95
C ASP A 225 -15.58 1.38 -18.14
N GLY A 226 -14.97 0.57 -17.29
CA GLY A 226 -13.52 0.45 -17.18
C GLY A 226 -13.00 -0.91 -16.77
N GLU A 227 -11.76 -0.93 -16.34
CA GLU A 227 -11.02 -2.13 -15.93
C GLU A 227 -10.39 -1.92 -14.56
N LEU A 228 -10.34 -3.01 -13.78
CA LEU A 228 -9.69 -3.00 -12.46
C LEU A 228 -8.17 -2.92 -12.60
N MET A 229 -7.56 -2.10 -11.77
CA MET A 229 -6.12 -2.03 -11.55
C MET A 229 -5.87 -2.03 -10.04
N VAL A 230 -5.16 -3.03 -9.52
CA VAL A 230 -4.94 -3.20 -8.08
C VAL A 230 -3.55 -2.71 -7.67
N GLY A 231 -3.49 -2.14 -6.47
CA GLY A 231 -2.25 -1.70 -5.80
C GLY A 231 -1.79 -0.30 -6.17
N ALA A 232 -0.85 0.23 -5.38
CA ALA A 232 -0.23 1.54 -5.57
C ALA A 232 0.75 1.52 -6.77
N GLN A 233 0.21 1.43 -7.97
CA GLN A 233 0.97 1.44 -9.22
C GLN A 233 1.69 2.78 -9.40
N PRO A 234 2.89 2.80 -10.03
CA PRO A 234 3.60 4.03 -10.32
C PRO A 234 2.89 4.85 -11.41
N TYR A 235 3.10 6.18 -11.40
CA TYR A 235 2.48 7.12 -12.34
C TYR A 235 2.53 6.68 -13.82
N PRO A 236 3.65 6.15 -14.37
CA PRO A 236 3.68 5.71 -15.77
C PRO A 236 2.64 4.65 -16.14
N MET A 237 2.18 3.82 -15.20
CA MET A 237 1.15 2.83 -15.45
C MET A 237 -0.22 3.47 -15.66
N PHE A 238 -0.54 4.49 -14.86
CA PHE A 238 -1.75 5.32 -15.05
C PHE A 238 -1.69 6.08 -16.38
N ASP A 239 -0.58 6.75 -16.64
CA ASP A 239 -0.36 7.54 -17.86
C ASP A 239 -0.52 6.68 -19.12
N MET A 240 0.10 5.49 -19.15
CA MET A 240 -0.02 4.54 -20.26
C MET A 240 -1.48 4.09 -20.45
N LYS A 241 -2.18 3.73 -19.36
CA LYS A 241 -3.58 3.27 -19.44
C LYS A 241 -4.52 4.39 -19.89
N LEU A 242 -4.36 5.60 -19.37
CA LEU A 242 -5.17 6.75 -19.76
C LEU A 242 -4.95 7.13 -21.24
N LYS A 243 -3.70 7.18 -21.70
CA LYS A 243 -3.37 7.43 -23.11
C LYS A 243 -3.91 6.35 -24.06
N ALA A 244 -3.98 5.11 -23.63
CA ALA A 244 -4.59 4.04 -24.41
C ALA A 244 -6.11 4.22 -24.56
N LEU A 245 -6.79 4.84 -23.59
CA LEU A 245 -8.22 5.11 -23.58
C LEU A 245 -8.62 6.39 -24.34
N GLU A 246 -7.67 7.33 -24.55
CA GLU A 246 -7.89 8.56 -25.34
C GLU A 246 -8.01 8.27 -26.85
N LYS A 247 -7.55 7.10 -27.31
CA LYS A 247 -7.65 6.63 -28.71
C LYS A 247 -9.02 6.01 -29.02
#